data_cdef9f7774de05d479f28b401b118926
#
_entry.id   cdef9f7774de05d479f28b401b118926
#
_cell.length_a   1.000
_cell.length_b   1.000
_cell.length_c   1.000
_cell.angle_alpha   90.00
_cell.angle_beta   90.00
_cell.angle_gamma   90.00
#
_symmetry.space_group_name_H-M   'P 1'
#
loop_
_entity.id
_entity.type
_entity.pdbx_description
1 polymer ?
#
loop_
_entity_poly.entity_id
_entity_poly.type
_entity_poly.pdbx_seq_one_letter_code
_entity_poly.pdbx_strand_id
1 'polypeptide(L)'
;MKKIMEQMAEELSAAFEKAGYDPSYGKVTVSNRPDLCEYQCNGAMAGAKAYHKAPFMIADDVVAQLSDSRIFSRAEVVKPGFINLDVKPEFVAEYMNKMAEDEKLSVETAKNPKTIIIDYGGPNVAKPLHVGHLRSAIIGESIKRIGRFVGHKVIGDVHLGDWGLQMGLIITELKHRKPELVYFDDSFTGEYPAEAPFTISELEEIYPCASGKSKEDEAYRNEALEATHLLQQGKPGYMALWNHIMNVSVTDLKRNYANLNVDFDLWKKESDAQPYIPDMVEDMKKRGFAYEDQGALVVDVKEESDTKEIPPCMLLKSDGASLYTTTDLATIVERMKLFQPDEILYVVDKRQELHFIQVFRCARKTGLVNPETKLSFLGFGTMNGKDGKPFKTREGGVMRLENLIADIDEEMYRKIVENRSVKDKDAKDTAKIVGLSAIKYGDLSNQATKDYIFDVDRFTSFEGNTGPYILYTIVRIKSILNRYVQEGGDLSIGKILPAVNASEKNLMLQLSGFAAMVENAFEEKAPHKICAYIYEVSNAFNSFYHETKILSEEDQAQKESFLQLLQLTRRVLETSIDLLGFSAPDRM
;
A
#
# COMPACT_ATOMS: atom_id res chain seq x y z
N MET A 1 8.58 -21.72 7.73
CA MET A 1 7.81 -22.78 8.48
C MET A 1 6.42 -22.91 7.85
N LYS A 2 5.87 -24.13 7.71
CA LYS A 2 4.49 -24.31 7.22
C LYS A 2 3.48 -23.58 8.11
N LYS A 3 2.51 -22.90 7.50
CA LYS A 3 1.44 -22.20 8.22
C LYS A 3 0.59 -23.18 9.04
N ILE A 4 0.03 -22.71 10.14
CA ILE A 4 -0.76 -23.57 11.03
C ILE A 4 -1.92 -24.28 10.30
N MET A 5 -2.64 -23.57 9.44
CA MET A 5 -3.74 -24.13 8.66
C MET A 5 -3.26 -25.15 7.59
N GLU A 6 -2.06 -24.99 7.05
CA GLU A 6 -1.48 -25.98 6.14
C GLU A 6 -1.18 -27.30 6.86
N GLN A 7 -0.65 -27.23 8.09
CA GLN A 7 -0.41 -28.41 8.91
C GLN A 7 -1.72 -29.14 9.27
N MET A 8 -2.77 -28.38 9.61
CA MET A 8 -4.12 -28.93 9.84
C MET A 8 -4.69 -29.60 8.59
N ALA A 9 -4.55 -28.93 7.43
CA ALA A 9 -5.05 -29.45 6.15
C ALA A 9 -4.32 -30.73 5.73
N GLU A 10 -3.03 -30.85 6.00
CA GLU A 10 -2.26 -32.09 5.74
C GLU A 10 -2.79 -33.27 6.57
N GLU A 11 -3.07 -33.06 7.87
CA GLU A 11 -3.61 -34.12 8.72
C GLU A 11 -5.03 -34.51 8.29
N LEU A 12 -5.87 -33.53 7.94
CA LEU A 12 -7.21 -33.82 7.41
C LEU A 12 -7.17 -34.51 6.06
N SER A 13 -6.29 -34.09 5.14
CA SER A 13 -6.12 -34.77 3.85
C SER A 13 -5.74 -36.23 4.03
N ALA A 14 -4.82 -36.53 4.98
CA ALA A 14 -4.46 -37.88 5.33
C ALA A 14 -5.63 -38.67 5.94
N ALA A 15 -6.52 -37.99 6.72
CA ALA A 15 -7.70 -38.63 7.28
C ALA A 15 -8.76 -38.94 6.19
N PHE A 16 -8.97 -38.04 5.22
CA PHE A 16 -9.81 -38.31 4.05
C PHE A 16 -9.28 -39.54 3.25
N GLU A 17 -7.99 -39.56 2.97
CA GLU A 17 -7.35 -40.67 2.23
C GLU A 17 -7.50 -42.01 2.95
N LYS A 18 -7.23 -42.07 4.27
CA LYS A 18 -7.43 -43.25 5.10
C LYS A 18 -8.89 -43.72 5.14
N ALA A 19 -9.84 -42.81 5.06
CA ALA A 19 -11.27 -43.09 5.00
C ALA A 19 -11.73 -43.53 3.58
N GLY A 20 -10.83 -43.52 2.59
CA GLY A 20 -11.14 -43.92 1.21
C GLY A 20 -11.68 -42.78 0.33
N TYR A 21 -11.44 -41.53 0.68
CA TYR A 21 -11.86 -40.34 -0.05
C TYR A 21 -10.66 -39.57 -0.60
N ASP A 22 -10.93 -38.69 -1.56
CA ASP A 22 -9.89 -37.82 -2.14
C ASP A 22 -9.31 -36.87 -1.08
N PRO A 23 -7.97 -36.87 -0.89
CA PRO A 23 -7.31 -36.00 0.09
C PRO A 23 -7.50 -34.50 -0.18
N SER A 24 -7.84 -34.10 -1.41
CA SER A 24 -8.08 -32.69 -1.76
C SER A 24 -9.26 -32.05 -1.01
N TYR A 25 -10.11 -32.86 -0.40
CA TYR A 25 -11.21 -32.37 0.46
C TYR A 25 -10.77 -31.96 1.86
N GLY A 26 -9.55 -32.23 2.28
CA GLY A 26 -8.99 -31.89 3.59
C GLY A 26 -8.68 -30.38 3.79
N LYS A 27 -9.48 -29.48 3.24
CA LYS A 27 -9.29 -28.04 3.37
C LYS A 27 -9.84 -27.51 4.68
N VAL A 28 -9.09 -26.63 5.34
CA VAL A 28 -9.45 -25.98 6.61
C VAL A 28 -9.72 -24.51 6.39
N THR A 29 -10.74 -23.99 7.05
CA THR A 29 -11.05 -22.57 7.15
C THR A 29 -11.21 -22.14 8.60
N VAL A 30 -10.96 -20.88 8.90
CA VAL A 30 -11.31 -20.31 10.20
C VAL A 30 -12.83 -20.33 10.34
N SER A 31 -13.34 -20.71 11.50
CA SER A 31 -14.77 -20.76 11.75
C SER A 31 -15.40 -19.38 11.74
N ASN A 32 -16.55 -19.25 11.06
CA ASN A 32 -17.39 -18.05 11.16
C ASN A 32 -18.22 -18.00 12.47
N ARG A 33 -18.16 -19.07 13.25
CA ARG A 33 -18.86 -19.24 14.54
C ARG A 33 -17.85 -19.65 15.62
N PRO A 34 -17.00 -18.69 16.07
CA PRO A 34 -15.98 -18.96 17.08
C PRO A 34 -16.55 -19.45 18.42
N ASP A 35 -17.82 -19.20 18.65
CA ASP A 35 -18.60 -19.74 19.77
C ASP A 35 -18.83 -21.25 19.69
N LEU A 36 -18.72 -21.84 18.48
CA LEU A 36 -18.95 -23.27 18.24
C LEU A 36 -17.65 -24.05 18.04
N CYS A 37 -16.71 -23.50 17.30
CA CYS A 37 -15.42 -24.12 17.00
C CYS A 37 -14.40 -23.10 16.52
N GLU A 38 -13.12 -23.44 16.56
CA GLU A 38 -12.02 -22.58 16.12
C GLU A 38 -11.84 -22.64 14.59
N TYR A 39 -11.92 -23.83 14.02
CA TYR A 39 -11.77 -24.09 12.59
C TYR A 39 -12.86 -25.02 12.07
N GLN A 40 -12.99 -25.09 10.74
CA GLN A 40 -14.00 -25.94 10.10
C GLN A 40 -13.46 -26.56 8.81
N CYS A 41 -13.85 -27.78 8.52
CA CYS A 41 -13.66 -28.45 7.25
C CYS A 41 -15.02 -28.77 6.60
N ASN A 42 -15.19 -28.34 5.35
CA ASN A 42 -16.42 -28.53 4.57
C ASN A 42 -16.25 -29.57 3.45
N GLY A 43 -15.14 -30.30 3.45
CA GLY A 43 -14.77 -31.24 2.38
C GLY A 43 -15.77 -32.38 2.18
N ALA A 44 -16.37 -32.86 3.26
CA ALA A 44 -17.39 -33.91 3.18
C ALA A 44 -18.64 -33.47 2.35
N MET A 45 -19.05 -32.21 2.47
CA MET A 45 -20.13 -31.65 1.66
C MET A 45 -19.76 -31.56 0.18
N ALA A 46 -18.51 -31.15 -0.12
CA ALA A 46 -18.02 -31.07 -1.50
C ALA A 46 -17.92 -32.49 -2.14
N GLY A 47 -17.49 -33.49 -1.37
CA GLY A 47 -17.35 -34.87 -1.85
C GLY A 47 -18.64 -35.65 -2.00
N ALA A 48 -19.73 -35.24 -1.36
CA ALA A 48 -20.98 -36.01 -1.28
C ALA A 48 -21.51 -36.48 -2.63
N LYS A 49 -21.48 -35.62 -3.64
CA LYS A 49 -21.91 -35.93 -5.00
C LYS A 49 -21.00 -36.94 -5.69
N ALA A 50 -19.70 -36.81 -5.53
CA ALA A 50 -18.71 -37.69 -6.16
C ALA A 50 -18.78 -39.13 -5.61
N TYR A 51 -19.09 -39.26 -4.31
CA TYR A 51 -19.15 -40.59 -3.65
C TYR A 51 -20.58 -41.12 -3.47
N HIS A 52 -21.59 -40.43 -3.96
CA HIS A 52 -23.00 -40.80 -3.81
C HIS A 52 -23.37 -41.16 -2.37
N LYS A 53 -22.84 -40.41 -1.41
CA LYS A 53 -22.95 -40.67 0.02
C LYS A 53 -23.39 -39.39 0.75
N ALA A 54 -24.20 -39.53 1.78
CA ALA A 54 -24.61 -38.38 2.58
C ALA A 54 -23.39 -37.67 3.21
N PRO A 55 -23.31 -36.34 3.17
CA PRO A 55 -22.13 -35.60 3.66
C PRO A 55 -21.75 -35.95 5.11
N PHE A 56 -22.71 -36.09 6.01
CA PHE A 56 -22.44 -36.43 7.41
C PHE A 56 -21.81 -37.81 7.57
N MET A 57 -22.13 -38.79 6.69
CA MET A 57 -21.51 -40.13 6.72
C MET A 57 -20.05 -40.06 6.29
N ILE A 58 -19.72 -39.25 5.29
CA ILE A 58 -18.32 -39.01 4.90
C ILE A 58 -17.57 -38.33 6.03
N ALA A 59 -18.18 -37.32 6.66
CA ALA A 59 -17.59 -36.62 7.79
C ALA A 59 -17.35 -37.56 9.00
N ASP A 60 -18.30 -38.46 9.31
CA ASP A 60 -18.13 -39.47 10.38
C ASP A 60 -16.95 -40.42 10.09
N ASP A 61 -16.83 -40.92 8.85
CA ASP A 61 -15.71 -41.77 8.45
C ASP A 61 -14.35 -41.08 8.60
N VAL A 62 -14.28 -39.78 8.24
CA VAL A 62 -13.06 -38.96 8.34
C VAL A 62 -12.71 -38.67 9.80
N VAL A 63 -13.70 -38.26 10.61
CA VAL A 63 -13.48 -37.96 12.04
C VAL A 63 -13.01 -39.20 12.80
N ALA A 64 -13.47 -40.41 12.43
CA ALA A 64 -12.98 -41.66 12.99
C ALA A 64 -11.46 -41.89 12.78
N GLN A 65 -10.86 -41.26 11.75
CA GLN A 65 -9.42 -41.32 11.50
C GLN A 65 -8.59 -40.31 12.29
N LEU A 66 -9.23 -39.44 13.05
CA LEU A 66 -8.60 -38.34 13.82
C LEU A 66 -8.49 -38.63 15.32
N SER A 67 -8.82 -39.86 15.78
CA SER A 67 -8.78 -40.25 17.20
C SER A 67 -7.43 -40.01 17.89
N ASP A 68 -6.33 -40.21 17.17
CA ASP A 68 -4.95 -40.04 17.66
C ASP A 68 -4.30 -38.75 17.12
N SER A 69 -5.09 -37.75 16.75
CA SER A 69 -4.59 -36.49 16.22
C SER A 69 -3.60 -35.80 17.17
N ARG A 70 -2.47 -35.33 16.62
CA ARG A 70 -1.53 -34.46 17.34
C ARG A 70 -1.98 -33.01 17.36
N ILE A 71 -2.85 -32.63 16.42
CA ILE A 71 -3.28 -31.24 16.19
C ILE A 71 -4.60 -30.95 16.86
N PHE A 72 -5.61 -31.83 16.68
CA PHE A 72 -6.97 -31.57 17.11
C PHE A 72 -7.27 -32.11 18.51
N SER A 73 -7.83 -31.25 19.35
CA SER A 73 -8.40 -31.64 20.63
C SER A 73 -9.87 -32.07 20.48
N ARG A 74 -10.56 -31.55 19.46
CA ARG A 74 -11.92 -31.91 19.10
C ARG A 74 -12.08 -31.93 17.58
N ALA A 75 -12.70 -32.97 17.07
CA ALA A 75 -13.22 -33.05 15.71
C ALA A 75 -14.65 -33.58 15.81
N GLU A 76 -15.63 -32.78 15.46
CA GLU A 76 -17.05 -33.08 15.65
C GLU A 76 -17.82 -32.89 14.35
N VAL A 77 -18.63 -33.89 14.01
CA VAL A 77 -19.51 -33.82 12.83
C VAL A 77 -20.78 -33.04 13.17
N VAL A 78 -21.03 -32.00 12.39
CA VAL A 78 -22.27 -31.21 12.50
C VAL A 78 -23.03 -31.29 11.18
N LYS A 79 -24.30 -31.70 11.26
CA LYS A 79 -25.16 -31.83 10.06
C LYS A 79 -25.26 -30.50 9.31
N PRO A 80 -25.25 -30.50 7.95
CA PRO A 80 -25.36 -31.70 7.10
C PRO A 80 -24.05 -32.45 6.80
N GLY A 81 -22.87 -31.95 7.20
CA GLY A 81 -21.58 -32.60 6.93
C GLY A 81 -20.38 -31.69 7.22
N PHE A 82 -20.53 -30.70 8.11
CA PHE A 82 -19.43 -29.90 8.62
C PHE A 82 -18.59 -30.70 9.63
N ILE A 83 -17.29 -30.53 9.59
CA ILE A 83 -16.40 -31.02 10.63
C ILE A 83 -15.90 -29.79 11.39
N ASN A 84 -16.38 -29.63 12.62
CA ASN A 84 -15.94 -28.58 13.53
C ASN A 84 -14.66 -29.05 14.25
N LEU A 85 -13.66 -28.17 14.32
CA LEU A 85 -12.32 -28.50 14.78
C LEU A 85 -11.86 -27.49 15.84
N ASP A 86 -11.32 -28.02 16.95
CA ASP A 86 -10.55 -27.24 17.91
C ASP A 86 -9.13 -27.83 18.01
N VAL A 87 -8.13 -26.96 18.16
CA VAL A 87 -6.73 -27.37 18.21
C VAL A 87 -6.23 -27.55 19.64
N LYS A 88 -5.28 -28.47 19.81
CA LYS A 88 -4.64 -28.72 21.11
C LYS A 88 -3.82 -27.52 21.55
N PRO A 89 -3.95 -27.06 22.79
CA PRO A 89 -3.12 -25.98 23.33
C PRO A 89 -1.62 -26.22 23.21
N GLU A 90 -1.20 -27.48 23.34
CA GLU A 90 0.21 -27.89 23.19
C GLU A 90 0.74 -27.68 21.77
N PHE A 91 -0.08 -28.00 20.77
CA PHE A 91 0.27 -27.79 19.37
C PHE A 91 0.37 -26.29 19.04
N VAL A 92 -0.56 -25.48 19.56
CA VAL A 92 -0.54 -24.03 19.38
C VAL A 92 0.70 -23.41 20.03
N ALA A 93 1.05 -23.83 21.26
CA ALA A 93 2.23 -23.35 21.97
C ALA A 93 3.53 -23.71 21.22
N GLU A 94 3.63 -24.92 20.69
CA GLU A 94 4.78 -25.33 19.86
C GLU A 94 4.90 -24.46 18.62
N TYR A 95 3.77 -24.18 17.95
CA TYR A 95 3.74 -23.29 16.79
C TYR A 95 4.19 -21.87 17.13
N MET A 96 3.69 -21.30 18.26
CA MET A 96 4.07 -19.97 18.74
C MET A 96 5.57 -19.87 19.02
N ASN A 97 6.18 -20.87 19.66
CA ASN A 97 7.62 -20.88 19.93
C ASN A 97 8.43 -20.88 18.64
N LYS A 98 8.08 -21.71 17.67
CA LYS A 98 8.73 -21.74 16.35
C LYS A 98 8.58 -20.41 15.59
N MET A 99 7.40 -19.79 15.68
CA MET A 99 7.14 -18.48 15.10
C MET A 99 7.98 -17.39 15.77
N ALA A 100 8.17 -17.47 17.10
CA ALA A 100 8.97 -16.50 17.85
C ALA A 100 10.47 -16.58 17.50
N GLU A 101 10.98 -17.74 17.13
CA GLU A 101 12.36 -17.95 16.68
C GLU A 101 12.61 -17.47 15.24
N ASP A 102 11.56 -17.34 14.43
CA ASP A 102 11.65 -16.92 13.04
C ASP A 102 11.65 -15.39 12.91
N GLU A 103 12.67 -14.82 12.26
CA GLU A 103 12.77 -13.39 12.01
C GLU A 103 11.59 -12.83 11.19
N LYS A 104 11.05 -13.65 10.28
CA LYS A 104 9.91 -13.32 9.42
C LYS A 104 8.56 -13.79 9.96
N LEU A 105 8.50 -14.25 11.19
CA LEU A 105 7.26 -14.63 11.84
C LEU A 105 6.45 -15.66 11.01
N SER A 106 7.14 -16.67 10.49
CA SER A 106 6.62 -17.74 9.63
C SER A 106 6.23 -17.36 8.20
N VAL A 107 6.48 -16.13 7.77
CA VAL A 107 6.29 -15.75 6.36
C VAL A 107 7.40 -16.36 5.52
N GLU A 108 7.02 -17.23 4.58
CA GLU A 108 8.00 -17.84 3.67
C GLU A 108 8.52 -16.83 2.65
N THR A 109 9.82 -16.83 2.43
CA THR A 109 10.40 -16.03 1.35
C THR A 109 10.03 -16.65 -0.01
N ALA A 110 9.62 -15.82 -0.95
CA ALA A 110 9.27 -16.25 -2.29
C ALA A 110 10.37 -17.12 -2.92
N LYS A 111 10.00 -18.32 -3.36
CA LYS A 111 10.94 -19.26 -4.00
C LYS A 111 11.44 -18.75 -5.35
N ASN A 112 10.58 -18.02 -6.06
CA ASN A 112 10.88 -17.38 -7.33
C ASN A 112 10.64 -15.87 -7.20
N PRO A 113 11.63 -15.11 -6.70
CA PRO A 113 11.50 -13.67 -6.54
C PRO A 113 11.22 -12.99 -7.88
N LYS A 114 10.20 -12.15 -7.91
CA LYS A 114 9.84 -11.33 -9.07
C LYS A 114 10.43 -9.94 -8.96
N THR A 115 10.72 -9.32 -10.11
CA THR A 115 11.02 -7.89 -10.20
C THR A 115 9.72 -7.15 -10.50
N ILE A 116 9.28 -6.29 -9.58
CA ILE A 116 8.01 -5.57 -9.66
C ILE A 116 8.29 -4.09 -9.59
N ILE A 117 7.82 -3.32 -10.57
CA ILE A 117 7.84 -1.85 -10.52
C ILE A 117 6.46 -1.39 -10.07
N ILE A 118 6.41 -0.55 -9.06
CA ILE A 118 5.19 0.14 -8.62
C ILE A 118 5.32 1.61 -8.97
N ASP A 119 4.41 2.07 -9.81
CA ASP A 119 4.25 3.48 -10.18
C ASP A 119 3.20 4.09 -9.26
N TYR A 120 3.62 4.99 -8.38
CA TYR A 120 2.75 5.61 -7.39
C TYR A 120 3.24 7.01 -6.98
N GLY A 121 2.34 7.81 -6.45
CA GLY A 121 2.65 9.15 -5.94
C GLY A 121 2.71 10.24 -7.00
N GLY A 122 3.05 9.96 -8.22
CA GLY A 122 3.38 10.80 -9.39
C GLY A 122 2.74 12.19 -9.51
N PRO A 123 3.20 13.22 -8.77
CA PRO A 123 2.67 14.57 -8.90
C PRO A 123 3.30 15.31 -10.09
N ASN A 124 2.60 16.30 -10.57
CA ASN A 124 3.21 17.30 -11.44
C ASN A 124 4.16 18.20 -10.63
N VAL A 125 5.35 18.46 -11.17
CA VAL A 125 6.29 19.42 -10.55
C VAL A 125 5.70 20.83 -10.50
N ALA A 126 6.25 21.66 -9.63
CA ALA A 126 5.79 23.03 -9.39
C ALA A 126 4.34 23.17 -8.90
N LYS A 127 3.75 22.08 -8.42
CA LYS A 127 2.46 22.08 -7.73
C LYS A 127 2.65 21.55 -6.31
N PRO A 128 2.04 22.16 -5.30
CA PRO A 128 2.08 21.60 -3.96
C PRO A 128 1.35 20.25 -3.94
N LEU A 129 1.84 19.33 -3.12
CA LEU A 129 1.10 18.12 -2.84
C LEU A 129 -0.21 18.47 -2.13
N HIS A 130 -1.28 17.92 -2.60
CA HIS A 130 -2.59 18.04 -1.99
C HIS A 130 -3.11 16.67 -1.55
N VAL A 131 -4.18 16.67 -0.77
CA VAL A 131 -4.76 15.42 -0.21
C VAL A 131 -5.11 14.37 -1.27
N GLY A 132 -5.34 14.76 -2.53
CA GLY A 132 -5.55 13.83 -3.64
C GLY A 132 -4.33 12.97 -4.00
N HIS A 133 -3.11 13.39 -3.62
CA HIS A 133 -1.89 12.61 -3.81
C HIS A 133 -1.62 11.63 -2.67
N LEU A 134 -2.30 11.80 -1.52
CA LEU A 134 -2.09 11.01 -0.31
C LEU A 134 -2.31 9.51 -0.56
N ARG A 135 -3.44 9.16 -1.16
CA ARG A 135 -3.82 7.75 -1.34
C ARG A 135 -2.85 6.96 -2.20
N SER A 136 -2.45 7.53 -3.34
CA SER A 136 -1.46 6.90 -4.21
C SER A 136 -0.16 6.61 -3.45
N ALA A 137 0.37 7.61 -2.74
CA ALA A 137 1.62 7.50 -2.00
C ALA A 137 1.55 6.44 -0.89
N ILE A 138 0.52 6.48 -0.06
CA ILE A 138 0.37 5.59 1.10
C ILE A 138 0.11 4.15 0.67
N ILE A 139 -0.77 3.93 -0.30
CA ILE A 139 -1.12 2.58 -0.79
C ILE A 139 0.08 1.96 -1.50
N GLY A 140 0.74 2.69 -2.40
CA GLY A 140 1.91 2.21 -3.14
C GLY A 140 3.07 1.87 -2.22
N GLU A 141 3.36 2.71 -1.23
CA GLU A 141 4.40 2.47 -0.23
C GLU A 141 4.14 1.20 0.57
N SER A 142 2.91 0.98 1.03
CA SER A 142 2.55 -0.22 1.78
C SER A 142 2.72 -1.48 0.92
N ILE A 143 2.22 -1.48 -0.31
CA ILE A 143 2.37 -2.64 -1.23
C ILE A 143 3.86 -2.92 -1.51
N LYS A 144 4.68 -1.89 -1.69
CA LYS A 144 6.14 -2.04 -1.85
C LYS A 144 6.76 -2.74 -0.63
N ARG A 145 6.45 -2.30 0.57
CA ARG A 145 6.97 -2.88 1.82
C ARG A 145 6.54 -4.33 2.00
N ILE A 146 5.26 -4.63 1.77
CA ILE A 146 4.73 -5.99 1.83
C ILE A 146 5.45 -6.89 0.80
N GLY A 147 5.58 -6.43 -0.44
CA GLY A 147 6.25 -7.18 -1.51
C GLY A 147 7.71 -7.51 -1.20
N ARG A 148 8.44 -6.57 -0.61
CA ARG A 148 9.82 -6.78 -0.15
C ARG A 148 9.87 -7.76 1.02
N PHE A 149 8.94 -7.64 1.95
CA PHE A 149 8.87 -8.54 3.10
C PHE A 149 8.62 -10.00 2.71
N VAL A 150 7.77 -10.24 1.71
CA VAL A 150 7.53 -11.59 1.18
C VAL A 150 8.64 -12.07 0.21
N GLY A 151 9.66 -11.23 -0.06
CA GLY A 151 10.88 -11.64 -0.75
C GLY A 151 10.96 -11.32 -2.23
N HIS A 152 10.14 -10.40 -2.74
CA HIS A 152 10.26 -9.89 -4.11
C HIS A 152 11.20 -8.68 -4.20
N LYS A 153 11.78 -8.46 -5.38
CA LYS A 153 12.47 -7.22 -5.71
C LYS A 153 11.43 -6.19 -6.17
N VAL A 154 11.08 -5.27 -5.28
CA VAL A 154 10.07 -4.23 -5.57
C VAL A 154 10.75 -2.88 -5.69
N ILE A 155 10.51 -2.20 -6.81
CA ILE A 155 11.06 -0.89 -7.16
C ILE A 155 9.91 0.12 -7.17
N GLY A 156 9.99 1.14 -6.31
CA GLY A 156 9.05 2.24 -6.29
C GLY A 156 9.49 3.38 -7.20
N ASP A 157 8.65 3.78 -8.13
CA ASP A 157 8.89 4.90 -9.04
C ASP A 157 7.83 5.99 -8.85
N VAL A 158 8.26 7.22 -8.61
CA VAL A 158 7.35 8.35 -8.40
C VAL A 158 6.82 8.93 -9.71
N HIS A 159 7.52 8.79 -10.79
CA HIS A 159 7.21 9.25 -12.14
C HIS A 159 6.57 10.64 -12.25
N LEU A 160 7.41 11.69 -12.21
CA LEU A 160 6.98 13.10 -12.16
C LEU A 160 6.47 13.64 -13.50
N GLY A 161 5.43 14.45 -13.46
CA GLY A 161 4.99 15.24 -14.62
C GLY A 161 5.80 16.54 -14.72
N ASP A 162 6.69 16.64 -15.71
CA ASP A 162 7.67 17.73 -15.85
C ASP A 162 7.81 18.30 -17.26
N TRP A 163 7.02 17.82 -18.24
CA TRP A 163 7.32 18.09 -19.65
C TRP A 163 6.16 18.70 -20.44
N GLY A 164 5.02 18.94 -19.84
CA GLY A 164 3.82 19.43 -20.49
C GLY A 164 3.67 20.96 -20.47
N LEU A 165 2.48 21.43 -20.87
CA LEU A 165 2.07 22.83 -20.92
C LEU A 165 2.30 23.59 -19.60
N GLN A 166 2.25 22.89 -18.47
CA GLN A 166 2.52 23.49 -17.17
C GLN A 166 3.90 24.16 -17.09
N MET A 167 4.91 23.61 -17.75
CA MET A 167 6.25 24.22 -17.79
C MET A 167 6.24 25.49 -18.62
N GLY A 168 5.57 25.49 -19.76
CA GLY A 168 5.40 26.69 -20.58
C GLY A 168 4.61 27.78 -19.86
N LEU A 169 3.59 27.42 -19.10
CA LEU A 169 2.82 28.37 -18.28
C LEU A 169 3.69 29.04 -17.22
N ILE A 170 4.52 28.27 -16.52
CA ILE A 170 5.44 28.81 -15.51
C ILE A 170 6.47 29.74 -16.14
N ILE A 171 7.09 29.31 -17.24
CA ILE A 171 8.09 30.11 -17.98
C ILE A 171 7.47 31.42 -18.47
N THR A 172 6.28 31.37 -19.05
CA THR A 172 5.57 32.55 -19.55
C THR A 172 5.25 33.51 -18.42
N GLU A 173 4.67 33.04 -17.31
CA GLU A 173 4.35 33.90 -16.18
C GLU A 173 5.60 34.53 -15.55
N LEU A 174 6.69 33.75 -15.44
CA LEU A 174 7.96 34.25 -14.93
C LEU A 174 8.53 35.33 -15.85
N LYS A 175 8.44 35.17 -17.18
CA LYS A 175 8.86 36.16 -18.16
C LYS A 175 8.06 37.47 -18.04
N HIS A 176 6.75 37.38 -17.80
CA HIS A 176 5.90 38.57 -17.57
C HIS A 176 6.23 39.27 -16.26
N ARG A 177 6.57 38.54 -15.19
CA ARG A 177 6.91 39.11 -13.89
C ARG A 177 8.33 39.65 -13.79
N LYS A 178 9.30 38.99 -14.44
CA LYS A 178 10.73 39.26 -14.35
C LYS A 178 11.40 39.17 -15.74
N PRO A 179 11.01 40.06 -16.69
CA PRO A 179 11.50 39.99 -18.08
C PRO A 179 13.00 40.24 -18.22
N GLU A 180 13.61 40.84 -17.21
CA GLU A 180 15.06 41.18 -17.17
C GLU A 180 15.96 39.98 -16.87
N LEU A 181 15.42 38.83 -16.52
CA LEU A 181 16.23 37.66 -16.21
C LEU A 181 17.01 37.15 -17.44
N VAL A 182 18.25 36.77 -17.23
CA VAL A 182 19.15 36.27 -18.28
C VAL A 182 18.61 35.08 -19.06
N TYR A 183 17.69 34.34 -18.50
CA TYR A 183 17.02 33.19 -19.14
C TYR A 183 16.18 33.57 -20.36
N PHE A 184 15.79 34.82 -20.48
CA PHE A 184 14.97 35.38 -21.56
C PHE A 184 15.78 36.18 -22.57
N ASP A 185 17.08 36.33 -22.33
CA ASP A 185 18.01 37.01 -23.25
C ASP A 185 18.60 35.98 -24.24
N ASP A 186 18.15 36.03 -25.49
CA ASP A 186 18.60 35.12 -26.54
C ASP A 186 20.08 35.38 -26.95
N SER A 187 20.68 36.51 -26.58
CA SER A 187 22.07 36.82 -26.81
C SER A 187 23.01 36.33 -25.71
N PHE A 188 22.47 35.85 -24.59
CA PHE A 188 23.26 35.38 -23.46
C PHE A 188 23.98 34.06 -23.79
N THR A 189 25.30 34.05 -23.64
CA THR A 189 26.16 32.88 -23.92
C THR A 189 26.98 32.44 -22.70
N GLY A 190 26.76 33.07 -21.54
CA GLY A 190 27.44 32.75 -20.28
C GLY A 190 26.86 31.56 -19.57
N GLU A 191 27.41 31.27 -18.39
CA GLU A 191 26.81 30.29 -17.46
C GLU A 191 25.62 30.91 -16.77
N TYR A 192 24.49 30.16 -16.75
CA TYR A 192 23.30 30.59 -16.03
C TYR A 192 23.50 30.53 -14.50
N PRO A 193 22.90 31.45 -13.73
CA PRO A 193 23.03 31.45 -12.27
C PRO A 193 22.76 30.09 -11.64
N ALA A 194 23.57 29.69 -10.65
CA ALA A 194 23.36 28.47 -9.90
C ALA A 194 22.13 28.50 -8.98
N GLU A 195 21.79 29.72 -8.51
CA GLU A 195 20.61 29.92 -7.66
C GLU A 195 19.35 30.09 -8.51
N ALA A 196 18.27 29.46 -8.07
CA ALA A 196 16.97 29.60 -8.71
C ALA A 196 16.46 31.06 -8.59
N PRO A 197 15.85 31.63 -9.65
CA PRO A 197 15.30 32.98 -9.62
C PRO A 197 13.95 33.08 -8.88
N PHE A 198 13.53 32.02 -8.22
CA PHE A 198 12.28 31.88 -7.48
C PHE A 198 12.42 30.88 -6.32
N THR A 199 11.53 31.00 -5.35
CA THR A 199 11.32 30.04 -4.26
C THR A 199 10.20 29.06 -4.62
N ILE A 200 10.07 27.97 -3.81
CA ILE A 200 8.92 27.06 -3.96
C ILE A 200 7.57 27.78 -3.76
N SER A 201 7.50 28.69 -2.82
CA SER A 201 6.27 29.49 -2.57
C SER A 201 5.90 30.37 -3.77
N GLU A 202 6.89 30.95 -4.44
CA GLU A 202 6.66 31.70 -5.69
C GLU A 202 6.17 30.78 -6.82
N LEU A 203 6.74 29.57 -6.98
CA LEU A 203 6.26 28.60 -7.97
C LEU A 203 4.82 28.17 -7.73
N GLU A 204 4.45 27.95 -6.46
CA GLU A 204 3.08 27.60 -6.06
C GLU A 204 2.05 28.70 -6.35
N GLU A 205 2.48 29.95 -6.42
CA GLU A 205 1.66 31.10 -6.82
C GLU A 205 1.65 31.29 -8.35
N ILE A 206 2.82 31.13 -9.00
CA ILE A 206 3.01 31.35 -10.44
C ILE A 206 2.11 30.43 -11.25
N TYR A 207 2.13 29.13 -10.97
CA TYR A 207 1.39 28.17 -11.78
C TYR A 207 -0.14 28.36 -11.77
N PRO A 208 -0.83 28.51 -10.63
CA PRO A 208 -2.27 28.77 -10.63
C PRO A 208 -2.63 30.08 -11.32
N CYS A 209 -1.82 31.13 -11.14
CA CYS A 209 -2.00 32.41 -11.82
C CYS A 209 -1.92 32.25 -13.34
N ALA A 210 -0.86 31.60 -13.83
CA ALA A 210 -0.68 31.36 -15.26
C ALA A 210 -1.79 30.47 -15.85
N SER A 211 -2.19 29.42 -15.11
CA SER A 211 -3.29 28.54 -15.51
C SER A 211 -4.64 29.29 -15.59
N GLY A 212 -4.88 30.22 -14.68
CA GLY A 212 -6.07 31.08 -14.71
C GLY A 212 -6.06 31.97 -15.95
N LYS A 213 -4.99 32.75 -16.15
CA LYS A 213 -4.81 33.62 -17.32
C LYS A 213 -4.98 32.89 -18.64
N SER A 214 -4.42 31.68 -18.76
CA SER A 214 -4.48 30.89 -20.01
C SER A 214 -5.89 30.43 -20.39
N LYS A 215 -6.83 30.43 -19.45
CA LYS A 215 -8.24 30.09 -19.69
C LYS A 215 -9.04 31.27 -20.18
N GLU A 216 -8.64 32.49 -19.82
CA GLU A 216 -9.33 33.74 -20.11
C GLU A 216 -8.74 34.48 -21.30
N ASP A 217 -7.43 34.26 -21.59
CA ASP A 217 -6.68 34.95 -22.64
C ASP A 217 -6.01 33.90 -23.58
N GLU A 218 -6.52 33.84 -24.81
CA GLU A 218 -6.01 32.93 -25.85
C GLU A 218 -4.58 33.30 -26.28
N ALA A 219 -4.25 34.62 -26.32
CA ALA A 219 -2.90 35.06 -26.67
C ALA A 219 -1.88 34.61 -25.62
N TYR A 220 -2.21 34.70 -24.35
CA TYR A 220 -1.39 34.20 -23.25
C TYR A 220 -1.22 32.67 -23.32
N ARG A 221 -2.28 31.95 -23.62
CA ARG A 221 -2.23 30.50 -23.82
C ARG A 221 -1.31 30.11 -24.97
N ASN A 222 -1.37 30.81 -26.10
CA ASN A 222 -0.51 30.57 -27.25
C ASN A 222 0.96 30.87 -26.93
N GLU A 223 1.26 31.93 -26.16
CA GLU A 223 2.61 32.19 -25.66
C GLU A 223 3.12 31.05 -24.78
N ALA A 224 2.29 30.49 -23.89
CA ALA A 224 2.66 29.36 -23.06
C ALA A 224 2.87 28.06 -23.86
N LEU A 225 2.10 27.82 -24.91
CA LEU A 225 2.30 26.71 -25.84
C LEU A 225 3.63 26.85 -26.60
N GLU A 226 3.95 28.05 -27.06
CA GLU A 226 5.22 28.34 -27.72
C GLU A 226 6.39 28.16 -26.74
N ALA A 227 6.27 28.64 -25.51
CA ALA A 227 7.29 28.45 -24.48
C ALA A 227 7.51 26.95 -24.17
N THR A 228 6.45 26.15 -24.15
CA THR A 228 6.54 24.70 -24.02
C THR A 228 7.30 24.08 -25.17
N HIS A 229 6.99 24.47 -26.40
CA HIS A 229 7.65 23.98 -27.61
C HIS A 229 9.15 24.33 -27.63
N LEU A 230 9.49 25.58 -27.30
CA LEU A 230 10.89 26.03 -27.22
C LEU A 230 11.68 25.30 -26.13
N LEU A 231 11.07 25.04 -24.97
CA LEU A 231 11.66 24.19 -23.92
C LEU A 231 11.95 22.80 -24.47
N GLN A 232 10.98 22.17 -25.12
CA GLN A 232 11.11 20.82 -25.68
C GLN A 232 12.14 20.73 -26.80
N GLN A 233 12.36 21.82 -27.51
CA GLN A 233 13.46 21.96 -28.51
C GLN A 233 14.84 22.22 -27.88
N GLY A 234 14.90 22.39 -26.55
CA GLY A 234 16.16 22.58 -25.84
C GLY A 234 16.68 24.04 -25.82
N LYS A 235 15.78 25.05 -25.90
CA LYS A 235 16.19 26.47 -25.77
C LYS A 235 16.98 26.66 -24.47
N PRO A 236 18.26 27.13 -24.52
CA PRO A 236 19.17 27.10 -23.36
C PRO A 236 18.62 27.80 -22.11
N GLY A 237 18.06 28.99 -22.22
CA GLY A 237 17.48 29.73 -21.08
C GLY A 237 16.29 29.00 -20.46
N TYR A 238 15.44 28.40 -21.28
CA TYR A 238 14.27 27.65 -20.82
C TYR A 238 14.65 26.33 -20.18
N MET A 239 15.66 25.64 -20.71
CA MET A 239 16.23 24.45 -20.09
C MET A 239 16.88 24.75 -18.73
N ALA A 240 17.56 25.88 -18.60
CA ALA A 240 18.12 26.32 -17.32
C ALA A 240 17.02 26.61 -16.28
N LEU A 241 15.94 27.28 -16.69
CA LEU A 241 14.76 27.50 -15.84
C LEU A 241 14.10 26.17 -15.45
N TRP A 242 13.93 25.25 -16.39
CA TRP A 242 13.38 23.92 -16.13
C TRP A 242 14.23 23.17 -15.09
N ASN A 243 15.55 23.21 -15.17
CA ASN A 243 16.43 22.62 -14.16
C ASN A 243 16.20 23.23 -12.78
N HIS A 244 16.01 24.54 -12.67
CA HIS A 244 15.70 25.19 -11.40
C HIS A 244 14.33 24.78 -10.86
N ILE A 245 13.31 24.71 -11.72
CA ILE A 245 11.97 24.24 -11.35
C ILE A 245 12.05 22.81 -10.80
N MET A 246 12.79 21.94 -11.48
CA MET A 246 12.99 20.55 -11.05
C MET A 246 13.68 20.46 -9.69
N ASN A 247 14.81 21.17 -9.53
CA ASN A 247 15.57 21.12 -8.27
C ASN A 247 14.75 21.60 -7.07
N VAL A 248 14.06 22.74 -7.22
CA VAL A 248 13.22 23.30 -6.15
C VAL A 248 12.03 22.37 -5.85
N SER A 249 11.35 21.88 -6.89
CA SER A 249 10.17 21.02 -6.73
C SER A 249 10.52 19.66 -6.14
N VAL A 250 11.57 18.98 -6.64
CA VAL A 250 11.98 17.67 -6.16
C VAL A 250 12.44 17.72 -4.71
N THR A 251 13.16 18.77 -4.31
CA THR A 251 13.57 18.96 -2.92
C THR A 251 12.37 19.08 -1.99
N ASP A 252 11.35 19.84 -2.38
CA ASP A 252 10.12 20.00 -1.61
C ASP A 252 9.30 18.69 -1.56
N LEU A 253 9.16 18.01 -2.71
CA LEU A 253 8.46 16.72 -2.78
C LEU A 253 9.11 15.67 -1.89
N LYS A 254 10.44 15.56 -1.90
CA LYS A 254 11.19 14.63 -1.03
C LYS A 254 10.91 14.89 0.45
N ARG A 255 10.91 16.17 0.85
CA ARG A 255 10.58 16.56 2.22
C ARG A 255 9.14 16.14 2.60
N ASN A 256 8.17 16.41 1.74
CA ASN A 256 6.76 16.08 1.99
C ASN A 256 6.53 14.56 2.03
N TYR A 257 7.15 13.79 1.14
CA TYR A 257 7.07 12.32 1.19
C TYR A 257 7.78 11.74 2.41
N ALA A 258 8.91 12.32 2.83
CA ALA A 258 9.58 11.92 4.07
C ALA A 258 8.68 12.10 5.31
N ASN A 259 7.90 13.19 5.36
CA ASN A 259 6.91 13.42 6.43
C ASN A 259 5.80 12.34 6.46
N LEU A 260 5.54 11.71 5.33
CA LEU A 260 4.61 10.57 5.22
C LEU A 260 5.32 9.21 5.41
N ASN A 261 6.62 9.19 5.65
CA ASN A 261 7.44 7.97 5.63
C ASN A 261 7.23 7.17 4.33
N VAL A 262 7.24 7.86 3.21
CA VAL A 262 7.17 7.33 1.85
C VAL A 262 8.50 7.59 1.16
N ASP A 263 9.07 6.55 0.55
CA ASP A 263 10.36 6.62 -0.16
C ASP A 263 10.26 5.95 -1.52
N PHE A 264 10.99 6.51 -2.49
CA PHE A 264 11.05 6.00 -3.86
C PHE A 264 12.47 5.62 -4.24
N ASP A 265 12.60 4.50 -4.93
CA ASP A 265 13.89 4.06 -5.49
C ASP A 265 14.25 4.87 -6.74
N LEU A 266 13.23 5.24 -7.52
CA LEU A 266 13.36 5.98 -8.76
C LEU A 266 12.58 7.29 -8.71
N TRP A 267 13.25 8.36 -9.12
CA TRP A 267 12.69 9.69 -9.34
C TRP A 267 12.67 9.99 -10.84
N LYS A 268 11.91 9.14 -11.58
CA LYS A 268 11.76 9.27 -13.02
C LYS A 268 10.72 10.33 -13.39
N LYS A 269 10.74 10.74 -14.65
CA LYS A 269 9.97 11.87 -15.16
C LYS A 269 9.45 11.57 -16.55
N GLU A 270 8.42 12.28 -16.99
CA GLU A 270 7.92 12.23 -18.37
C GLU A 270 9.02 12.59 -19.38
N SER A 271 9.92 13.55 -19.03
CA SER A 271 11.05 13.93 -19.90
C SER A 271 12.06 12.79 -20.12
N ASP A 272 12.22 11.87 -19.17
CA ASP A 272 13.12 10.73 -19.30
C ASP A 272 12.65 9.74 -20.37
N ALA A 273 11.35 9.68 -20.63
CA ALA A 273 10.75 8.79 -21.62
C ALA A 273 10.82 9.36 -23.07
N GLN A 274 11.05 10.66 -23.23
CA GLN A 274 11.04 11.33 -24.54
C GLN A 274 11.97 10.68 -25.57
N PRO A 275 13.22 10.25 -25.24
CA PRO A 275 14.12 9.63 -26.22
C PRO A 275 13.59 8.33 -26.83
N TYR A 276 12.66 7.64 -26.16
CA TYR A 276 12.11 6.37 -26.63
C TYR A 276 10.92 6.53 -27.60
N ILE A 277 10.32 7.73 -27.66
CA ILE A 277 9.09 7.98 -28.46
C ILE A 277 9.32 7.82 -29.95
N PRO A 278 10.34 8.44 -30.58
CA PRO A 278 10.50 8.38 -32.05
C PRO A 278 10.60 6.95 -32.58
N ASP A 279 11.48 6.14 -32.03
CA ASP A 279 11.71 4.76 -32.46
C ASP A 279 10.47 3.89 -32.19
N MET A 280 9.80 4.08 -31.05
CA MET A 280 8.57 3.37 -30.70
C MET A 280 7.45 3.66 -31.72
N VAL A 281 7.21 4.92 -32.04
CA VAL A 281 6.18 5.34 -32.99
C VAL A 281 6.50 4.84 -34.41
N GLU A 282 7.74 4.95 -34.82
CA GLU A 282 8.17 4.50 -36.15
C GLU A 282 8.03 2.97 -36.31
N ASP A 283 8.40 2.20 -35.28
CA ASP A 283 8.20 0.75 -35.28
C ASP A 283 6.72 0.38 -35.42
N MET A 284 5.85 1.04 -34.67
CA MET A 284 4.40 0.80 -34.75
C MET A 284 3.82 1.13 -36.13
N LYS A 285 4.33 2.19 -36.78
CA LYS A 285 3.94 2.53 -38.16
C LYS A 285 4.41 1.46 -39.15
N LYS A 286 5.71 1.09 -39.12
CA LYS A 286 6.31 0.11 -40.03
C LYS A 286 5.63 -1.26 -39.95
N ARG A 287 5.23 -1.65 -38.74
CA ARG A 287 4.55 -2.93 -38.50
C ARG A 287 3.03 -2.89 -38.75
N GLY A 288 2.50 -1.73 -39.14
CA GLY A 288 1.09 -1.54 -39.48
C GLY A 288 0.13 -1.50 -38.32
N PHE A 289 0.62 -1.30 -37.08
CA PHE A 289 -0.24 -1.15 -35.90
C PHE A 289 -0.81 0.27 -35.79
N ALA A 290 0.02 1.28 -36.13
CA ALA A 290 -0.38 2.68 -36.09
C ALA A 290 -0.87 3.16 -37.44
N TYR A 291 -2.01 3.87 -37.46
CA TYR A 291 -2.61 4.45 -38.64
C TYR A 291 -3.19 5.83 -38.34
N GLU A 292 -3.40 6.64 -39.38
CA GLU A 292 -4.01 7.95 -39.25
C GLU A 292 -5.55 7.85 -39.18
N ASP A 293 -6.10 8.50 -38.17
CA ASP A 293 -7.55 8.69 -38.01
C ASP A 293 -7.83 10.15 -37.64
N GLN A 294 -8.60 10.84 -38.48
CA GLN A 294 -8.94 12.28 -38.32
C GLN A 294 -7.70 13.16 -38.09
N GLY A 295 -6.59 12.84 -38.74
CA GLY A 295 -5.31 13.55 -38.63
C GLY A 295 -4.43 13.14 -37.45
N ALA A 296 -4.96 12.40 -36.48
CA ALA A 296 -4.18 11.86 -35.36
C ALA A 296 -3.62 10.48 -35.69
N LEU A 297 -2.47 10.13 -35.10
CA LEU A 297 -1.91 8.78 -35.18
C LEU A 297 -2.44 7.92 -34.04
N VAL A 298 -3.08 6.80 -34.37
CA VAL A 298 -3.75 5.94 -33.39
C VAL A 298 -3.42 4.46 -33.58
N VAL A 299 -3.61 3.67 -32.51
CA VAL A 299 -3.59 2.20 -32.53
C VAL A 299 -4.95 1.70 -32.06
N ASP A 300 -5.58 0.85 -32.89
CA ASP A 300 -6.82 0.19 -32.48
C ASP A 300 -6.56 -0.83 -31.38
N VAL A 301 -7.30 -0.70 -30.27
CA VAL A 301 -7.16 -1.54 -29.06
C VAL A 301 -8.47 -2.23 -28.69
N LYS A 302 -9.45 -2.23 -29.60
CA LYS A 302 -10.73 -2.90 -29.40
C LYS A 302 -10.55 -4.41 -29.33
N GLU A 303 -11.29 -5.06 -28.44
CA GLU A 303 -11.36 -6.52 -28.29
C GLU A 303 -12.78 -7.02 -28.50
N GLU A 304 -12.94 -8.24 -29.01
CA GLU A 304 -14.27 -8.85 -29.28
C GLU A 304 -15.11 -9.01 -28.00
N SER A 305 -14.44 -9.10 -26.84
CA SER A 305 -15.08 -9.23 -25.52
C SER A 305 -15.62 -7.92 -24.96
N ASP A 306 -15.37 -6.79 -25.61
CA ASP A 306 -15.76 -5.48 -25.10
C ASP A 306 -17.28 -5.32 -25.07
N THR A 307 -17.80 -5.01 -23.88
CA THR A 307 -19.22 -4.68 -23.69
C THR A 307 -19.54 -3.21 -23.89
N LYS A 308 -18.48 -2.38 -23.95
CA LYS A 308 -18.53 -0.94 -24.21
C LYS A 308 -17.54 -0.59 -25.31
N GLU A 309 -17.81 0.47 -26.04
CA GLU A 309 -16.88 0.99 -27.03
C GLU A 309 -15.58 1.48 -26.33
N ILE A 310 -14.44 0.93 -26.76
CA ILE A 310 -13.11 1.35 -26.33
C ILE A 310 -12.49 2.15 -27.48
N PRO A 311 -12.27 3.47 -27.31
CA PRO A 311 -11.64 4.30 -28.34
C PRO A 311 -10.20 3.82 -28.64
N PRO A 312 -9.70 4.06 -29.87
CA PRO A 312 -8.31 3.78 -30.19
C PRO A 312 -7.33 4.50 -29.24
N CYS A 313 -6.18 3.87 -29.01
CA CYS A 313 -5.09 4.48 -28.27
C CYS A 313 -4.41 5.56 -29.14
N MET A 314 -4.50 6.81 -28.74
CA MET A 314 -3.90 7.92 -29.47
C MET A 314 -2.40 8.01 -29.17
N LEU A 315 -1.56 7.91 -30.20
CA LEU A 315 -0.10 8.02 -30.11
C LEU A 315 0.40 9.45 -30.30
N LEU A 316 -0.13 10.14 -31.30
CA LEU A 316 0.23 11.54 -31.62
C LEU A 316 -1.02 12.31 -32.01
N LYS A 317 -1.07 13.58 -31.62
CA LYS A 317 -2.08 14.53 -32.09
C LYS A 317 -1.90 14.84 -33.57
N SER A 318 -2.86 15.52 -34.17
CA SER A 318 -2.81 15.98 -35.56
C SER A 318 -1.67 16.95 -35.86
N ASP A 319 -1.17 17.66 -34.86
CA ASP A 319 0.02 18.52 -34.95
C ASP A 319 1.35 17.76 -34.70
N GLY A 320 1.31 16.46 -34.49
CA GLY A 320 2.46 15.62 -34.20
C GLY A 320 2.90 15.62 -32.73
N ALA A 321 2.19 16.32 -31.84
CA ALA A 321 2.55 16.40 -30.42
C ALA A 321 2.20 15.10 -29.68
N SER A 322 3.05 14.76 -28.71
CA SER A 322 2.84 13.64 -27.78
C SER A 322 1.71 13.91 -26.80
N LEU A 323 1.14 12.83 -26.29
CA LEU A 323 0.08 12.80 -25.27
C LEU A 323 0.56 12.02 -24.04
N TYR A 324 -0.25 11.98 -22.99
CA TYR A 324 -0.01 11.10 -21.83
C TYR A 324 0.11 9.62 -22.23
N THR A 325 -0.72 9.17 -23.17
CA THR A 325 -0.64 7.80 -23.70
C THR A 325 0.70 7.52 -24.35
N THR A 326 1.23 8.46 -25.13
CA THR A 326 2.55 8.33 -25.77
C THR A 326 3.65 8.19 -24.74
N THR A 327 3.63 9.07 -23.74
CA THR A 327 4.63 9.10 -22.66
C THR A 327 4.55 7.84 -21.81
N ASP A 328 3.35 7.38 -21.46
CA ASP A 328 3.18 6.15 -20.68
C ASP A 328 3.66 4.91 -21.42
N LEU A 329 3.41 4.80 -22.72
CA LEU A 329 3.93 3.72 -23.56
C LEU A 329 5.47 3.77 -23.65
N ALA A 330 6.04 4.96 -23.85
CA ALA A 330 7.49 5.15 -23.86
C ALA A 330 8.13 4.83 -22.50
N THR A 331 7.47 5.14 -21.40
CA THR A 331 7.89 4.76 -20.05
C THR A 331 7.89 3.24 -19.86
N ILE A 332 6.92 2.53 -20.43
CA ILE A 332 6.93 1.06 -20.46
C ILE A 332 8.15 0.54 -21.21
N VAL A 333 8.48 1.13 -22.38
CA VAL A 333 9.69 0.76 -23.13
C VAL A 333 10.95 0.96 -22.29
N GLU A 334 11.07 2.10 -21.62
CA GLU A 334 12.22 2.38 -20.72
C GLU A 334 12.31 1.34 -19.60
N ARG A 335 11.21 1.06 -18.91
CA ARG A 335 11.16 0.09 -17.80
C ARG A 335 11.53 -1.32 -18.25
N MET A 336 11.02 -1.76 -19.40
CA MET A 336 11.38 -3.06 -19.97
C MET A 336 12.87 -3.13 -20.33
N LYS A 337 13.41 -2.06 -20.88
CA LYS A 337 14.84 -2.00 -21.26
C LYS A 337 15.77 -1.99 -20.04
N LEU A 338 15.44 -1.24 -19.00
CA LEU A 338 16.31 -1.04 -17.84
C LEU A 338 16.18 -2.14 -16.78
N PHE A 339 15.00 -2.70 -16.58
CA PHE A 339 14.70 -3.55 -15.42
C PHE A 339 14.17 -4.95 -15.77
N GLN A 340 13.66 -5.17 -16.97
CA GLN A 340 13.01 -6.44 -17.36
C GLN A 340 11.99 -6.91 -16.30
N PRO A 341 11.02 -6.08 -15.88
CA PRO A 341 10.14 -6.43 -14.78
C PRO A 341 9.18 -7.58 -15.13
N ASP A 342 8.86 -8.39 -14.12
CA ASP A 342 7.80 -9.41 -14.20
C ASP A 342 6.41 -8.78 -14.08
N GLU A 343 6.32 -7.65 -13.38
CA GLU A 343 5.08 -6.88 -13.20
C GLU A 343 5.36 -5.38 -13.13
N ILE A 344 4.50 -4.59 -13.78
CA ILE A 344 4.39 -3.14 -13.58
C ILE A 344 3.01 -2.86 -13.02
N LEU A 345 2.96 -2.35 -11.79
CA LEU A 345 1.73 -2.01 -11.08
C LEU A 345 1.56 -0.49 -11.02
N TYR A 346 0.44 0.01 -11.49
CA TYR A 346 0.07 1.43 -11.44
C TYR A 346 -0.95 1.66 -10.33
N VAL A 347 -0.58 2.48 -9.33
CA VAL A 347 -1.45 2.87 -8.22
C VAL A 347 -1.91 4.30 -8.43
N VAL A 348 -3.04 4.46 -9.07
CA VAL A 348 -3.57 5.72 -9.58
C VAL A 348 -5.06 5.88 -9.30
N ASP A 349 -5.61 7.07 -9.53
CA ASP A 349 -7.04 7.31 -9.37
C ASP A 349 -7.88 6.42 -10.31
N LYS A 350 -8.93 5.80 -9.79
CA LYS A 350 -9.81 4.90 -10.56
C LYS A 350 -10.43 5.53 -11.82
N ARG A 351 -10.51 6.86 -11.88
CA ARG A 351 -11.00 7.59 -13.05
C ARG A 351 -10.08 7.46 -14.27
N GLN A 352 -8.84 7.01 -14.09
CA GLN A 352 -7.88 6.76 -15.17
C GLN A 352 -7.98 5.34 -15.77
N GLU A 353 -8.98 4.55 -15.38
CA GLU A 353 -9.09 3.15 -15.81
C GLU A 353 -9.12 2.99 -17.35
N LEU A 354 -9.91 3.80 -18.06
CA LEU A 354 -9.98 3.74 -19.53
C LEU A 354 -8.62 4.05 -20.17
N HIS A 355 -7.91 5.05 -19.69
CA HIS A 355 -6.58 5.39 -20.16
C HIS A 355 -5.62 4.20 -20.04
N PHE A 356 -5.59 3.53 -18.89
CA PHE A 356 -4.71 2.38 -18.69
C PHE A 356 -5.17 1.12 -19.45
N ILE A 357 -6.45 0.93 -19.67
CA ILE A 357 -6.94 -0.11 -20.60
C ILE A 357 -6.34 0.11 -21.98
N GLN A 358 -6.40 1.33 -22.51
CA GLN A 358 -5.84 1.67 -23.81
C GLN A 358 -4.31 1.47 -23.85
N VAL A 359 -3.59 1.96 -22.86
CA VAL A 359 -2.12 1.83 -22.75
C VAL A 359 -1.71 0.36 -22.67
N PHE A 360 -2.34 -0.43 -21.81
CA PHE A 360 -1.97 -1.84 -21.61
C PHE A 360 -2.26 -2.69 -22.86
N ARG A 361 -3.41 -2.49 -23.49
CA ARG A 361 -3.76 -3.20 -24.72
C ARG A 361 -2.83 -2.82 -25.87
N CYS A 362 -2.52 -1.54 -26.02
CA CYS A 362 -1.56 -1.07 -27.01
C CYS A 362 -0.17 -1.68 -26.77
N ALA A 363 0.34 -1.65 -25.54
CA ALA A 363 1.64 -2.21 -25.19
C ALA A 363 1.72 -3.72 -25.48
N ARG A 364 0.69 -4.48 -25.18
CA ARG A 364 0.62 -5.91 -25.49
C ARG A 364 0.54 -6.18 -26.97
N LYS A 365 -0.37 -5.53 -27.67
CA LYS A 365 -0.61 -5.70 -29.11
C LYS A 365 0.63 -5.40 -29.93
N THR A 366 1.35 -4.36 -29.55
CA THR A 366 2.57 -3.90 -30.26
C THR A 366 3.86 -4.56 -29.78
N GLY A 367 3.80 -5.41 -28.72
CA GLY A 367 4.93 -6.16 -28.22
C GLY A 367 5.94 -5.31 -27.43
N LEU A 368 5.49 -4.21 -26.80
CA LEU A 368 6.34 -3.40 -25.92
C LEU A 368 6.70 -4.11 -24.60
N VAL A 369 5.91 -5.10 -24.23
CA VAL A 369 6.13 -5.96 -23.07
C VAL A 369 6.24 -7.42 -23.47
N ASN A 370 7.00 -8.20 -22.69
CA ASN A 370 7.02 -9.65 -22.87
C ASN A 370 5.64 -10.25 -22.56
N PRO A 371 5.25 -11.39 -23.18
CA PRO A 371 3.96 -12.03 -22.92
C PRO A 371 3.71 -12.32 -21.44
N GLU A 372 4.76 -12.68 -20.68
CA GLU A 372 4.70 -13.02 -19.27
C GLU A 372 4.66 -11.78 -18.34
N THR A 373 5.06 -10.61 -18.82
CA THR A 373 5.05 -9.38 -18.02
C THR A 373 3.62 -8.96 -17.71
N LYS A 374 3.31 -8.87 -16.43
CA LYS A 374 2.00 -8.43 -15.96
C LYS A 374 1.92 -6.90 -15.93
N LEU A 375 0.89 -6.34 -16.57
CA LEU A 375 0.51 -4.94 -16.42
C LEU A 375 -0.73 -4.86 -15.54
N SER A 376 -0.61 -4.19 -14.40
CA SER A 376 -1.65 -4.17 -13.36
C SER A 376 -2.09 -2.76 -13.04
N PHE A 377 -3.40 -2.57 -12.92
CA PHE A 377 -4.02 -1.30 -12.56
C PHE A 377 -4.71 -1.43 -11.20
N LEU A 378 -4.29 -0.64 -10.23
CA LEU A 378 -4.96 -0.48 -8.95
C LEU A 378 -5.55 0.93 -8.87
N GLY A 379 -6.80 1.05 -9.28
CA GLY A 379 -7.55 2.31 -9.23
C GLY A 379 -8.10 2.58 -7.84
N PHE A 380 -7.58 3.58 -7.15
CA PHE A 380 -8.09 3.93 -5.83
C PHE A 380 -9.28 4.90 -5.89
N GLY A 381 -10.15 4.77 -4.89
CA GLY A 381 -11.32 5.63 -4.71
C GLY A 381 -10.97 7.00 -4.14
N THR A 382 -11.97 7.86 -4.04
CA THR A 382 -11.84 9.25 -3.58
C THR A 382 -11.87 9.34 -2.05
N MET A 383 -11.03 10.21 -1.50
CA MET A 383 -11.13 10.66 -0.11
C MET A 383 -12.13 11.83 -0.05
N ASN A 384 -13.21 11.64 0.67
CA ASN A 384 -14.30 12.61 0.78
C ASN A 384 -14.34 13.28 2.17
N GLY A 385 -14.89 14.47 2.24
CA GLY A 385 -15.26 15.10 3.51
C GLY A 385 -16.57 14.53 4.09
N LYS A 386 -16.95 15.03 5.27
CA LYS A 386 -18.21 14.62 5.95
C LYS A 386 -19.48 14.93 5.13
N ASP A 387 -19.39 15.83 4.17
CA ASP A 387 -20.45 16.18 3.22
C ASP A 387 -20.56 15.20 2.02
N GLY A 388 -19.72 14.18 1.98
CA GLY A 388 -19.65 13.20 0.89
C GLY A 388 -19.03 13.71 -0.40
N LYS A 389 -18.51 14.92 -0.42
CA LYS A 389 -17.80 15.52 -1.57
C LYS A 389 -16.29 15.36 -1.40
N PRO A 390 -15.50 15.45 -2.49
CA PRO A 390 -14.04 15.42 -2.38
C PRO A 390 -13.53 16.40 -1.33
N PHE A 391 -12.61 15.94 -0.50
CA PHE A 391 -12.11 16.71 0.65
C PHE A 391 -11.51 18.04 0.22
N LYS A 392 -11.98 19.13 0.79
CA LYS A 392 -11.60 20.52 0.46
C LYS A 392 -11.35 21.33 1.72
N THR A 393 -10.63 22.44 1.57
CA THR A 393 -10.53 23.45 2.63
C THR A 393 -11.90 24.11 2.90
N ARG A 394 -12.05 24.75 4.05
CA ARG A 394 -13.26 25.53 4.40
C ARG A 394 -13.57 26.61 3.36
N GLU A 395 -12.58 27.13 2.66
CA GLU A 395 -12.68 28.16 1.61
C GLU A 395 -12.96 27.57 0.21
N GLY A 396 -13.12 26.23 0.10
CA GLY A 396 -13.51 25.56 -1.15
C GLY A 396 -12.36 25.13 -2.05
N GLY A 397 -11.09 25.39 -1.70
CA GLY A 397 -9.89 24.93 -2.40
C GLY A 397 -9.51 23.49 -2.04
N VAL A 398 -8.59 22.89 -2.82
CA VAL A 398 -8.00 21.60 -2.46
C VAL A 398 -7.04 21.79 -1.29
N MET A 399 -7.20 21.00 -0.21
CA MET A 399 -6.33 21.09 0.95
C MET A 399 -4.91 20.63 0.62
N ARG A 400 -3.91 21.43 0.97
CA ARG A 400 -2.50 21.03 0.91
C ARG A 400 -2.24 19.90 1.89
N LEU A 401 -1.44 18.94 1.46
CA LEU A 401 -1.11 17.77 2.28
C LEU A 401 -0.36 18.16 3.56
N GLU A 402 0.58 19.11 3.48
CA GLU A 402 1.32 19.60 4.65
C GLU A 402 0.42 20.23 5.71
N ASN A 403 -0.64 20.93 5.31
CA ASN A 403 -1.60 21.53 6.24
C ASN A 403 -2.43 20.45 6.94
N LEU A 404 -2.86 19.41 6.21
CA LEU A 404 -3.57 18.28 6.82
C LEU A 404 -2.70 17.56 7.85
N ILE A 405 -1.43 17.33 7.55
CA ILE A 405 -0.48 16.70 8.48
C ILE A 405 -0.31 17.59 9.71
N ALA A 406 -0.10 18.89 9.52
CA ALA A 406 0.07 19.83 10.64
C ALA A 406 -1.17 19.91 11.55
N ASP A 407 -2.37 19.95 10.98
CA ASP A 407 -3.64 19.97 11.73
C ASP A 407 -3.80 18.70 12.59
N ILE A 408 -3.44 17.54 12.03
CA ILE A 408 -3.53 16.26 12.75
C ILE A 408 -2.46 16.18 13.84
N ASP A 409 -1.23 16.62 13.57
CA ASP A 409 -0.16 16.65 14.56
C ASP A 409 -0.52 17.57 15.74
N GLU A 410 -1.13 18.72 15.48
CA GLU A 410 -1.61 19.65 16.52
C GLU A 410 -2.74 19.01 17.36
N GLU A 411 -3.71 18.37 16.73
CA GLU A 411 -4.78 17.67 17.44
C GLU A 411 -4.24 16.53 18.32
N MET A 412 -3.28 15.75 17.80
CA MET A 412 -2.63 14.69 18.57
C MET A 412 -1.79 15.26 19.72
N TYR A 413 -1.07 16.37 19.50
CA TYR A 413 -0.32 17.04 20.56
C TYR A 413 -1.24 17.46 21.71
N ARG A 414 -2.36 18.09 21.39
CA ARG A 414 -3.37 18.49 22.37
C ARG A 414 -3.85 17.30 23.21
N LYS A 415 -4.24 16.20 22.56
CA LYS A 415 -4.72 14.98 23.23
C LYS A 415 -3.66 14.33 24.12
N ILE A 416 -2.41 14.27 23.66
CA ILE A 416 -1.29 13.68 24.42
C ILE A 416 -0.96 14.51 25.65
N VAL A 417 -0.95 15.83 25.54
CA VAL A 417 -0.69 16.74 26.67
C VAL A 417 -1.82 16.69 27.71
N GLU A 418 -3.07 16.65 27.26
CA GLU A 418 -4.23 16.50 28.17
C GLU A 418 -4.15 15.22 28.99
N ASN A 419 -3.66 14.11 28.43
CA ASN A 419 -3.53 12.83 29.11
C ASN A 419 -2.31 12.74 30.05
N ARG A 420 -1.41 13.74 30.06
CA ARG A 420 -0.20 13.84 30.92
C ARG A 420 0.69 12.59 30.94
N SER A 421 0.65 11.76 29.91
CA SER A 421 1.38 10.50 29.84
C SER A 421 2.82 10.66 29.34
N VAL A 422 3.13 11.79 28.69
CA VAL A 422 4.43 12.10 28.09
C VAL A 422 4.95 13.43 28.63
N LYS A 423 6.29 13.54 28.83
CA LYS A 423 6.92 14.81 29.21
C LYS A 423 6.76 15.83 28.06
N ASP A 424 6.51 17.09 28.39
CA ASP A 424 6.30 18.17 27.39
C ASP A 424 7.38 18.23 26.30
N LYS A 425 8.63 17.91 26.64
CA LYS A 425 9.75 17.90 25.69
C LYS A 425 9.57 16.88 24.58
N ASP A 426 8.99 15.72 24.89
CA ASP A 426 8.87 14.60 23.96
C ASP A 426 7.47 14.54 23.31
N ALA A 427 6.53 15.35 23.80
CA ALA A 427 5.13 15.33 23.38
C ALA A 427 4.93 15.70 21.90
N LYS A 428 5.73 16.63 21.36
CA LYS A 428 5.66 17.03 19.95
C LYS A 428 6.11 15.90 19.00
N ASP A 429 7.20 15.21 19.34
CA ASP A 429 7.71 14.12 18.51
C ASP A 429 6.78 12.91 18.59
N THR A 430 6.24 12.61 19.77
CA THR A 430 5.20 11.61 19.95
C THR A 430 3.96 11.95 19.15
N ALA A 431 3.51 13.21 19.16
CA ALA A 431 2.34 13.67 18.40
C ALA A 431 2.50 13.44 16.89
N LYS A 432 3.68 13.68 16.33
CA LYS A 432 3.96 13.40 14.90
C LYS A 432 3.89 11.91 14.58
N ILE A 433 4.46 11.07 15.43
CA ILE A 433 4.41 9.60 15.25
C ILE A 433 2.96 9.11 15.29
N VAL A 434 2.20 9.56 16.28
CA VAL A 434 0.79 9.15 16.45
C VAL A 434 -0.09 9.77 15.35
N GLY A 435 0.18 11.02 14.95
CA GLY A 435 -0.49 11.70 13.84
C GLY A 435 -0.31 10.96 12.51
N LEU A 436 0.91 10.53 12.22
CA LEU A 436 1.18 9.72 11.03
C LEU A 436 0.42 8.39 11.04
N SER A 437 0.32 7.74 12.20
CA SER A 437 -0.49 6.53 12.35
C SER A 437 -1.97 6.78 12.07
N ALA A 438 -2.50 7.90 12.55
CA ALA A 438 -3.88 8.30 12.33
C ALA A 438 -4.20 8.46 10.84
N ILE A 439 -3.32 9.13 10.10
CA ILE A 439 -3.45 9.34 8.65
C ILE A 439 -3.33 8.01 7.89
N LYS A 440 -2.24 7.30 8.08
CA LYS A 440 -1.94 6.09 7.30
C LYS A 440 -2.91 4.95 7.59
N TYR A 441 -3.17 4.67 8.86
CA TYR A 441 -4.14 3.65 9.22
C TYR A 441 -5.57 4.04 8.82
N GLY A 442 -5.93 5.30 9.00
CA GLY A 442 -7.23 5.84 8.60
C GLY A 442 -7.52 5.64 7.11
N ASP A 443 -6.54 5.90 6.24
CA ASP A 443 -6.65 5.63 4.81
C ASP A 443 -6.59 4.14 4.49
N LEU A 444 -5.54 3.44 4.93
CA LEU A 444 -5.25 2.04 4.57
C LEU A 444 -6.25 1.03 5.14
N SER A 445 -7.01 1.38 6.19
CA SER A 445 -8.07 0.52 6.72
C SER A 445 -9.27 0.41 5.78
N ASN A 446 -9.37 1.29 4.78
CA ASN A 446 -10.38 1.23 3.74
C ASN A 446 -9.87 0.41 2.55
N GLN A 447 -10.76 -0.35 1.93
CA GLN A 447 -10.44 -1.02 0.69
C GLN A 447 -10.02 0.01 -0.37
N ALA A 448 -8.85 -0.18 -1.02
CA ALA A 448 -8.25 0.81 -1.90
C ALA A 448 -9.21 1.33 -2.98
N THR A 449 -9.98 0.44 -3.63
CA THR A 449 -10.91 0.79 -4.72
C THR A 449 -12.18 1.53 -4.28
N LYS A 450 -12.43 1.62 -2.97
CA LYS A 450 -13.62 2.29 -2.43
C LYS A 450 -13.33 3.74 -2.07
N ASP A 451 -14.37 4.58 -2.24
CA ASP A 451 -14.40 5.92 -1.67
C ASP A 451 -14.58 5.81 -0.15
N TYR A 452 -14.03 6.74 0.59
CA TYR A 452 -14.23 6.80 2.04
C TYR A 452 -14.34 8.24 2.55
N ILE A 453 -14.88 8.39 3.76
CA ILE A 453 -14.98 9.69 4.43
C ILE A 453 -13.79 9.85 5.37
N PHE A 454 -13.02 10.92 5.13
CA PHE A 454 -11.94 11.33 6.02
C PHE A 454 -12.54 12.13 7.19
N ASP A 455 -12.42 11.57 8.38
CA ASP A 455 -12.92 12.16 9.62
C ASP A 455 -11.78 12.27 10.62
N VAL A 456 -11.28 13.49 10.84
CA VAL A 456 -10.16 13.77 11.74
C VAL A 456 -10.46 13.30 13.17
N ASP A 457 -11.68 13.58 13.68
CA ASP A 457 -12.06 13.22 15.05
C ASP A 457 -12.02 11.71 15.26
N ARG A 458 -12.54 10.96 14.26
CA ARG A 458 -12.52 9.50 14.27
C ARG A 458 -11.10 8.94 14.18
N PHE A 459 -10.28 9.44 13.24
CA PHE A 459 -8.95 8.89 12.97
C PHE A 459 -7.95 9.19 14.07
N THR A 460 -8.14 10.29 14.80
CA THR A 460 -7.32 10.67 15.95
C THR A 460 -7.82 10.12 17.30
N SER A 461 -8.85 9.27 17.29
CA SER A 461 -9.37 8.63 18.50
C SER A 461 -8.42 7.51 18.98
N PHE A 462 -8.25 7.40 20.28
CA PHE A 462 -7.55 6.30 20.94
C PHE A 462 -8.44 5.06 21.15
N GLU A 463 -9.68 5.12 20.73
CA GLU A 463 -10.66 4.03 20.83
C GLU A 463 -11.16 3.64 19.44
N GLY A 464 -11.53 2.37 19.29
CA GLY A 464 -12.05 1.81 18.06
C GLY A 464 -10.96 1.42 17.06
N ASN A 465 -11.34 1.27 15.80
CA ASN A 465 -10.45 0.80 14.72
C ASN A 465 -9.65 1.98 14.15
N THR A 466 -8.59 2.39 14.85
CA THR A 466 -7.76 3.56 14.52
C THR A 466 -6.28 3.28 14.70
N GLY A 467 -5.41 4.07 14.02
CA GLY A 467 -3.96 4.01 14.21
C GLY A 467 -3.53 4.28 15.65
N PRO A 468 -4.02 5.36 16.30
CA PRO A 468 -3.71 5.62 17.71
C PRO A 468 -4.10 4.48 18.66
N TYR A 469 -5.21 3.78 18.43
CA TYR A 469 -5.58 2.60 19.22
C TYR A 469 -4.55 1.46 19.10
N ILE A 470 -4.11 1.17 17.89
CA ILE A 470 -3.07 0.16 17.65
C ILE A 470 -1.77 0.55 18.35
N LEU A 471 -1.34 1.80 18.23
CA LEU A 471 -0.14 2.29 18.90
C LEU A 471 -0.26 2.22 20.42
N TYR A 472 -1.42 2.57 20.95
CA TYR A 472 -1.68 2.47 22.39
C TYR A 472 -1.56 1.03 22.90
N THR A 473 -2.04 0.06 22.13
CA THR A 473 -1.88 -1.37 22.44
C THR A 473 -0.40 -1.77 22.47
N ILE A 474 0.39 -1.34 21.48
CA ILE A 474 1.83 -1.63 21.42
C ILE A 474 2.56 -0.98 22.61
N VAL A 475 2.26 0.27 22.91
CA VAL A 475 2.88 0.99 24.05
C VAL A 475 2.54 0.33 25.37
N ARG A 476 1.30 -0.15 25.54
CA ARG A 476 0.90 -0.93 26.73
C ARG A 476 1.75 -2.20 26.88
N ILE A 477 1.94 -2.95 25.80
CA ILE A 477 2.82 -4.13 25.83
C ILE A 477 4.25 -3.74 26.21
N LYS A 478 4.82 -2.71 25.57
CA LYS A 478 6.16 -2.18 25.90
C LYS A 478 6.26 -1.81 27.38
N SER A 479 5.25 -1.18 27.95
CA SER A 479 5.22 -0.77 29.35
C SER A 479 5.26 -1.96 30.31
N ILE A 480 4.51 -3.03 30.02
CA ILE A 480 4.50 -4.26 30.82
C ILE A 480 5.89 -4.91 30.77
N LEU A 481 6.47 -5.07 29.59
CA LEU A 481 7.79 -5.68 29.40
C LEU A 481 8.88 -4.87 30.10
N ASN A 482 8.86 -3.54 29.95
CA ASN A 482 9.82 -2.64 30.59
C ASN A 482 9.74 -2.69 32.13
N ARG A 483 8.52 -2.76 32.68
CA ARG A 483 8.33 -2.89 34.12
C ARG A 483 8.92 -4.18 34.65
N TYR A 484 8.72 -5.30 33.96
CA TYR A 484 9.33 -6.57 34.36
C TYR A 484 10.86 -6.50 34.39
N VAL A 485 11.48 -5.88 33.39
CA VAL A 485 12.95 -5.67 33.35
C VAL A 485 13.41 -4.75 34.48
N GLN A 486 12.69 -3.67 34.77
CA GLN A 486 13.01 -2.74 35.87
C GLN A 486 12.93 -3.41 37.27
N GLU A 487 12.08 -4.41 37.41
CA GLU A 487 11.95 -5.24 38.61
C GLU A 487 13.01 -6.37 38.68
N GLY A 488 13.98 -6.40 37.75
CA GLY A 488 15.08 -7.36 37.68
C GLY A 488 14.80 -8.62 36.89
N GLY A 489 13.70 -8.66 36.12
CA GLY A 489 13.36 -9.78 35.27
C GLY A 489 14.20 -9.83 34.00
N ASP A 490 14.35 -11.04 33.43
CA ASP A 490 15.08 -11.33 32.19
C ASP A 490 14.11 -11.85 31.11
N LEU A 491 13.93 -11.07 30.06
CA LEU A 491 13.06 -11.40 28.93
C LEU A 491 13.65 -12.42 27.96
N SER A 492 14.89 -12.85 28.12
CA SER A 492 15.50 -13.90 27.31
C SER A 492 15.16 -15.32 27.82
N ILE A 493 14.59 -15.42 29.01
CA ILE A 493 14.27 -16.68 29.69
C ILE A 493 12.80 -17.05 29.44
N GLY A 494 12.56 -18.36 29.36
CA GLY A 494 11.23 -18.92 29.24
C GLY A 494 10.83 -19.28 27.80
N LYS A 495 9.69 -19.91 27.70
CA LYS A 495 9.04 -20.28 26.43
C LYS A 495 7.54 -20.15 26.59
N ILE A 496 6.83 -20.07 25.47
CA ILE A 496 5.37 -20.06 25.46
C ILE A 496 4.86 -21.47 25.82
N LEU A 497 4.08 -21.57 26.88
CA LEU A 497 3.43 -22.80 27.36
C LEU A 497 2.04 -22.91 26.76
N PRO A 498 1.41 -24.12 26.83
CA PRO A 498 0.02 -24.29 26.48
C PRO A 498 -0.88 -23.29 27.21
N ALA A 499 -1.83 -22.68 26.49
CA ALA A 499 -2.71 -21.66 27.04
C ALA A 499 -3.51 -22.18 28.24
N VAL A 500 -3.59 -21.37 29.29
CA VAL A 500 -4.31 -21.70 30.53
C VAL A 500 -5.75 -21.18 30.56
N ASN A 501 -6.09 -20.29 29.64
CA ASN A 501 -7.45 -19.76 29.48
C ASN A 501 -7.80 -19.49 28.02
N ALA A 502 -9.09 -19.23 27.77
CA ALA A 502 -9.61 -19.04 26.42
C ALA A 502 -9.08 -17.76 25.72
N SER A 503 -8.90 -16.67 26.47
CA SER A 503 -8.40 -15.41 25.89
C SER A 503 -6.93 -15.51 25.48
N GLU A 504 -6.10 -16.22 26.25
CA GLU A 504 -4.71 -16.52 25.88
C GLU A 504 -4.66 -17.37 24.61
N LYS A 505 -5.45 -18.46 24.55
CA LYS A 505 -5.53 -19.30 23.37
C LYS A 505 -5.99 -18.53 22.14
N ASN A 506 -7.02 -17.70 22.29
CA ASN A 506 -7.50 -16.86 21.19
C ASN A 506 -6.43 -15.91 20.67
N LEU A 507 -5.65 -15.27 21.56
CA LEU A 507 -4.52 -14.43 21.14
C LEU A 507 -3.49 -15.25 20.33
N MET A 508 -3.11 -16.44 20.80
CA MET A 508 -2.18 -17.31 20.08
C MET A 508 -2.71 -17.71 18.69
N LEU A 509 -4.00 -18.03 18.59
CA LEU A 509 -4.64 -18.38 17.30
C LEU A 509 -4.68 -17.19 16.35
N GLN A 510 -4.98 -15.98 16.84
CA GLN A 510 -4.91 -14.76 16.03
C GLN A 510 -3.48 -14.53 15.50
N LEU A 511 -2.47 -14.63 16.37
CA LEU A 511 -1.06 -14.48 15.97
C LEU A 511 -0.65 -15.50 14.89
N SER A 512 -1.12 -16.74 14.98
CA SER A 512 -0.80 -17.79 14.02
C SER A 512 -1.25 -17.50 12.58
N GLY A 513 -2.20 -16.59 12.41
CA GLY A 513 -2.71 -16.15 11.11
C GLY A 513 -1.81 -15.16 10.36
N PHE A 514 -0.74 -14.64 10.98
CA PHE A 514 0.07 -13.56 10.43
C PHE A 514 0.62 -13.86 9.04
N ALA A 515 1.29 -15.02 8.85
CA ALA A 515 1.91 -15.35 7.58
C ALA A 515 0.90 -15.44 6.42
N ALA A 516 -0.22 -16.11 6.64
CA ALA A 516 -1.28 -16.23 5.64
C ALA A 516 -1.89 -14.86 5.29
N MET A 517 -2.06 -14.01 6.29
CA MET A 517 -2.60 -12.65 6.11
C MET A 517 -1.65 -11.80 5.25
N VAL A 518 -0.35 -11.79 5.54
CA VAL A 518 0.65 -10.99 4.80
C VAL A 518 0.72 -11.44 3.34
N GLU A 519 0.80 -12.74 3.09
CA GLU A 519 0.84 -13.28 1.73
C GLU A 519 -0.43 -12.91 0.94
N ASN A 520 -1.60 -13.06 1.56
CA ASN A 520 -2.87 -12.70 0.94
C ASN A 520 -3.00 -11.17 0.68
N ALA A 521 -2.55 -10.34 1.62
CA ALA A 521 -2.51 -8.89 1.45
C ALA A 521 -1.62 -8.48 0.26
N PHE A 522 -0.51 -9.19 0.04
CA PHE A 522 0.35 -8.95 -1.13
C PHE A 522 -0.30 -9.41 -2.43
N GLU A 523 -0.84 -10.62 -2.48
CA GLU A 523 -1.47 -11.17 -3.69
C GLU A 523 -2.62 -10.29 -4.18
N GLU A 524 -3.46 -9.83 -3.27
CA GLU A 524 -4.62 -8.99 -3.59
C GLU A 524 -4.28 -7.49 -3.64
N LYS A 525 -3.02 -7.10 -3.37
CA LYS A 525 -2.63 -5.69 -3.27
C LYS A 525 -3.52 -4.92 -2.28
N ALA A 526 -3.75 -5.52 -1.11
CA ALA A 526 -4.79 -5.15 -0.17
C ALA A 526 -4.25 -4.84 1.25
N PRO A 527 -3.60 -3.68 1.47
CA PRO A 527 -3.12 -3.27 2.80
C PRO A 527 -4.20 -3.24 3.88
N HIS A 528 -5.47 -3.01 3.52
CA HIS A 528 -6.60 -3.02 4.47
C HIS A 528 -6.76 -4.34 5.23
N LYS A 529 -6.27 -5.45 4.66
CA LYS A 529 -6.26 -6.76 5.35
C LYS A 529 -5.31 -6.79 6.53
N ILE A 530 -4.17 -6.09 6.43
CA ILE A 530 -3.24 -5.90 7.56
C ILE A 530 -3.93 -5.09 8.66
N CYS A 531 -4.59 -3.99 8.31
CA CYS A 531 -5.32 -3.17 9.27
C CYS A 531 -6.39 -3.98 10.02
N ALA A 532 -7.23 -4.72 9.30
CA ALA A 532 -8.25 -5.58 9.90
C ALA A 532 -7.63 -6.62 10.85
N TYR A 533 -6.55 -7.26 10.42
CA TYR A 533 -5.85 -8.27 11.21
C TYR A 533 -5.28 -7.71 12.51
N ILE A 534 -4.55 -6.59 12.47
CA ILE A 534 -3.92 -6.03 13.69
C ILE A 534 -4.95 -5.45 14.65
N TYR A 535 -6.11 -5.03 14.15
CA TYR A 535 -7.23 -4.64 15.00
C TYR A 535 -7.76 -5.85 15.81
N GLU A 536 -7.93 -7.00 15.16
CA GLU A 536 -8.34 -8.23 15.86
C GLU A 536 -7.28 -8.75 16.83
N VAL A 537 -5.99 -8.69 16.45
CA VAL A 537 -4.89 -9.04 17.37
C VAL A 537 -4.87 -8.11 18.58
N SER A 538 -5.06 -6.81 18.38
CA SER A 538 -5.13 -5.82 19.47
C SER A 538 -6.30 -6.08 20.40
N ASN A 539 -7.46 -6.41 19.87
CA ASN A 539 -8.63 -6.77 20.67
C ASN A 539 -8.41 -8.07 21.47
N ALA A 540 -7.81 -9.09 20.83
CA ALA A 540 -7.47 -10.35 21.49
C ALA A 540 -6.45 -10.15 22.62
N PHE A 541 -5.43 -9.32 22.39
CA PHE A 541 -4.48 -8.94 23.44
C PHE A 541 -5.17 -8.21 24.59
N ASN A 542 -6.03 -7.24 24.31
CA ASN A 542 -6.72 -6.49 25.36
C ASN A 542 -7.63 -7.41 26.21
N SER A 543 -8.33 -8.37 25.61
CA SER A 543 -9.09 -9.37 26.34
C SER A 543 -8.19 -10.21 27.25
N PHE A 544 -7.09 -10.74 26.72
CA PHE A 544 -6.09 -11.48 27.50
C PHE A 544 -5.54 -10.65 28.67
N TYR A 545 -5.16 -9.39 28.41
CA TYR A 545 -4.65 -8.47 29.43
C TYR A 545 -5.64 -8.20 30.57
N HIS A 546 -6.91 -8.05 30.25
CA HIS A 546 -7.96 -7.80 31.24
C HIS A 546 -8.28 -9.02 32.10
N GLU A 547 -8.19 -10.21 31.52
CA GLU A 547 -8.53 -11.47 32.20
C GLU A 547 -7.34 -12.10 32.95
N THR A 548 -6.11 -11.65 32.67
CA THR A 548 -4.89 -12.30 33.17
C THR A 548 -4.01 -11.33 33.96
N LYS A 549 -3.65 -11.71 35.17
CA LYS A 549 -2.71 -10.96 36.03
C LYS A 549 -1.27 -11.28 35.66
N ILE A 550 -0.77 -10.72 34.57
CA ILE A 550 0.52 -11.09 33.94
C ILE A 550 1.70 -10.95 34.92
N LEU A 551 1.93 -9.75 35.45
CA LEU A 551 3.11 -9.45 36.29
C LEU A 551 2.97 -9.99 37.72
N SER A 552 1.75 -10.22 38.20
CA SER A 552 1.47 -10.77 39.52
C SER A 552 1.19 -12.28 39.50
N GLU A 553 1.47 -12.97 38.37
CA GLU A 553 1.46 -14.43 38.32
C GLU A 553 2.53 -14.99 39.27
N GLU A 554 2.12 -15.94 40.10
CA GLU A 554 3.01 -16.54 41.11
C GLU A 554 3.91 -17.64 40.54
N ASP A 555 3.38 -18.41 39.60
CA ASP A 555 4.16 -19.40 38.86
C ASP A 555 5.14 -18.73 37.91
N GLN A 556 6.42 -18.84 38.17
CA GLN A 556 7.47 -18.17 37.41
C GLN A 556 7.49 -18.64 35.95
N ALA A 557 7.31 -19.94 35.68
CA ALA A 557 7.31 -20.46 34.31
C ALA A 557 6.11 -19.95 33.52
N GLN A 558 4.95 -19.83 34.16
CA GLN A 558 3.74 -19.28 33.56
C GLN A 558 3.88 -17.77 33.30
N LYS A 559 4.47 -17.02 34.25
CA LYS A 559 4.78 -15.59 34.07
C LYS A 559 5.70 -15.38 32.87
N GLU A 560 6.78 -16.14 32.77
CA GLU A 560 7.70 -16.10 31.63
C GLU A 560 7.01 -16.45 30.32
N SER A 561 6.11 -17.44 30.32
CA SER A 561 5.28 -17.77 29.16
C SER A 561 4.44 -16.59 28.68
N PHE A 562 3.76 -15.90 29.58
CA PHE A 562 2.98 -14.71 29.25
C PHE A 562 3.87 -13.61 28.65
N LEU A 563 5.06 -13.39 29.22
CA LEU A 563 5.98 -12.37 28.71
C LEU A 563 6.56 -12.72 27.34
N GLN A 564 6.83 -14.00 27.06
CA GLN A 564 7.21 -14.45 25.72
C GLN A 564 6.09 -14.24 24.71
N LEU A 565 4.84 -14.52 25.08
CA LEU A 565 3.68 -14.25 24.25
C LEU A 565 3.51 -12.76 23.98
N LEU A 566 3.75 -11.89 24.97
CA LEU A 566 3.72 -10.44 24.80
C LEU A 566 4.81 -9.95 23.84
N GLN A 567 6.03 -10.49 23.95
CA GLN A 567 7.11 -10.16 23.01
C GLN A 567 6.75 -10.54 21.58
N LEU A 568 6.18 -11.72 21.38
CA LEU A 568 5.73 -12.17 20.06
C LEU A 568 4.59 -11.28 19.53
N THR A 569 3.61 -10.95 20.37
CA THR A 569 2.50 -10.05 20.01
C THR A 569 3.02 -8.68 19.58
N ARG A 570 3.95 -8.11 20.35
CA ARG A 570 4.62 -6.83 20.01
C ARG A 570 5.30 -6.92 18.65
N ARG A 571 6.10 -7.97 18.40
CA ARG A 571 6.80 -8.14 17.11
C ARG A 571 5.83 -8.23 15.94
N VAL A 572 4.74 -8.97 16.08
CA VAL A 572 3.70 -9.08 15.04
C VAL A 572 3.07 -7.72 14.75
N LEU A 573 2.70 -6.97 15.79
CA LEU A 573 2.10 -5.64 15.63
C LEU A 573 3.09 -4.63 15.04
N GLU A 574 4.33 -4.57 15.55
CA GLU A 574 5.36 -3.66 15.04
C GLU A 574 5.74 -3.98 13.59
N THR A 575 5.89 -5.25 13.23
CA THR A 575 6.11 -5.65 11.84
C THR A 575 4.94 -5.25 10.94
N SER A 576 3.72 -5.47 11.38
CA SER A 576 2.52 -5.10 10.63
C SER A 576 2.42 -3.61 10.37
N ILE A 577 2.65 -2.76 11.36
CA ILE A 577 2.61 -1.30 11.17
C ILE A 577 3.77 -0.78 10.33
N ASP A 578 4.94 -1.43 10.37
CA ASP A 578 6.03 -1.12 9.45
C ASP A 578 5.63 -1.42 7.99
N LEU A 579 4.94 -2.51 7.73
CA LEU A 579 4.37 -2.82 6.41
C LEU A 579 3.31 -1.79 5.95
N LEU A 580 2.66 -1.12 6.89
CA LEU A 580 1.75 0.00 6.62
C LEU A 580 2.48 1.36 6.53
N GLY A 581 3.75 1.41 6.91
CA GLY A 581 4.62 2.57 6.76
C GLY A 581 4.61 3.54 7.94
N PHE A 582 4.31 3.09 9.15
CA PHE A 582 4.46 3.90 10.37
C PHE A 582 5.04 3.08 11.52
N SER A 583 5.36 3.73 12.62
CA SER A 583 6.02 3.14 13.78
C SER A 583 5.31 3.51 15.08
N ALA A 584 5.66 2.82 16.17
CA ALA A 584 5.13 3.11 17.49
C ALA A 584 6.13 3.92 18.32
N PRO A 585 5.65 4.87 19.15
CA PRO A 585 6.50 5.56 20.12
C PRO A 585 6.82 4.62 21.30
N ASP A 586 7.79 5.02 22.12
CA ASP A 586 8.11 4.26 23.35
C ASP A 586 7.11 4.52 24.47
N ARG A 587 6.51 5.70 24.48
CA ARG A 587 5.50 6.14 25.46
C ARG A 587 4.44 7.00 24.77
N MET A 588 3.25 6.95 25.31
CA MET A 588 2.12 7.65 24.73
C MET A 588 1.11 8.04 25.80
#